data_21328fe7dc39c9fffc4604d9c489d705
#
_entry.id   21328fe7dc39c9fffc4604d9c489d705
#
_cell.length_a   1.000
_cell.length_b   1.000
_cell.length_c   1.000
_cell.angle_alpha   90.00
_cell.angle_beta   90.00
_cell.angle_gamma   90.00
#
_symmetry.space_group_name_H-M   'P 1'
#
loop_
_entity.id
_entity.type
_entity.pdbx_description
1 polymer ?
#
loop_
_entity_poly.entity_id
_entity_poly.type
_entity_poly.pdbx_seq_one_letter_code
_entity_poly.pdbx_strand_id
1 'polypeptide(L)'
;MGVPDIIICVLFVMLVSSYGWGMRGTVIGGEKGAMLPGAFVGLVLARFAGGGIYENFWAVAAAGLMGMTFGGSETYGETIGFVLHRDAGRDYRPVKGYSGLFLKGALWFSICGGFIAFAISSMAGDKYSLADIIIFCLFIPVFQLAGYYIFNTPYNKEKGIYPRCYYSRTRREEWGGNLVTLLALMAMGIIRNDSLMLSMIWGGFLGGGLGWLVGMKFYEATVFPMSNGKFIFDRFFRKGIYDGWKTMEFTLGAIGGAGIAIGFCRKISAVEEINAAIASSGIKTLPHSVEGVMPFAVGLLAAGIIAVNAYGFYCDRKEKEYNTLLCDRIERTLYNVIPMALVLMGSAYAARLMTVFMLILALGVKCVFERFSQSRLMPLYGVIALLVCGGVFAGDIILGGYGPFALIFTGMVPYLLAELFHAVSKKRRAGRSIRDGLCKTAFATVYPCFLIMCVLIYGVSVKIFGF
;
A
#
# COMPACT_ATOMS: atom_id res chain seq x y z
N MET A 1 -19.43 16.70 7.56
CA MET A 1 -18.93 15.83 8.66
C MET A 1 -18.76 16.63 9.94
N GLY A 2 -19.28 16.13 11.06
CA GLY A 2 -19.04 16.70 12.39
C GLY A 2 -17.66 16.32 12.96
N VAL A 3 -17.28 16.95 14.09
CA VAL A 3 -16.01 16.63 14.77
C VAL A 3 -15.87 15.15 15.14
N PRO A 4 -16.94 14.46 15.65
CA PRO A 4 -16.86 13.03 15.94
C PRO A 4 -16.56 12.20 14.70
N ASP A 5 -17.16 12.51 13.55
CA ASP A 5 -16.94 11.78 12.29
C ASP A 5 -15.51 11.90 11.81
N ILE A 6 -14.92 13.10 11.94
CA ILE A 6 -13.51 13.35 11.60
C ILE A 6 -12.60 12.48 12.46
N ILE A 7 -12.83 12.43 13.76
CA ILE A 7 -12.05 11.61 14.68
C ILE A 7 -12.17 10.13 14.30
N ILE A 8 -13.38 9.65 14.03
CA ILE A 8 -13.63 8.26 13.66
C ILE A 8 -12.97 7.94 12.32
N CYS A 9 -13.08 8.81 11.32
CA CYS A 9 -12.41 8.64 10.02
C CYS A 9 -10.90 8.49 10.21
N VAL A 10 -10.27 9.42 10.94
CA VAL A 10 -8.82 9.39 11.18
C VAL A 10 -8.43 8.10 11.91
N LEU A 11 -9.13 7.73 12.99
CA LEU A 11 -8.84 6.51 13.74
C LEU A 11 -9.02 5.25 12.88
N PHE A 12 -10.05 5.21 12.05
CA PHE A 12 -10.31 4.06 11.19
C PHE A 12 -9.24 3.90 10.12
N VAL A 13 -8.85 4.99 9.46
CA VAL A 13 -7.75 4.99 8.49
C VAL A 13 -6.42 4.63 9.15
N MET A 14 -6.14 5.16 10.34
CA MET A 14 -4.97 4.75 11.15
C MET A 14 -4.94 3.23 11.35
N LEU A 15 -6.05 2.65 11.77
CA LEU A 15 -6.16 1.24 12.09
C LEU A 15 -5.94 0.37 10.86
N VAL A 16 -6.65 0.62 9.76
CA VAL A 16 -6.56 -0.21 8.56
C VAL A 16 -5.21 -0.05 7.84
N SER A 17 -4.65 1.16 7.82
CA SER A 17 -3.33 1.42 7.25
C SER A 17 -2.22 0.78 8.11
N SER A 18 -2.32 0.89 9.43
CA SER A 18 -1.43 0.21 10.38
C SER A 18 -1.43 -1.29 10.14
N TYR A 19 -2.62 -1.88 10.09
CA TYR A 19 -2.78 -3.31 9.81
C TYR A 19 -2.16 -3.72 8.48
N GLY A 20 -2.49 -3.02 7.40
CA GLY A 20 -1.96 -3.31 6.07
C GLY A 20 -0.44 -3.24 6.00
N TRP A 21 0.17 -2.23 6.62
CA TRP A 21 1.63 -2.10 6.71
C TRP A 21 2.25 -3.17 7.60
N GLY A 22 1.64 -3.53 8.72
CA GLY A 22 2.09 -4.62 9.56
C GLY A 22 2.05 -5.98 8.85
N MET A 23 1.10 -6.19 7.94
CA MET A 23 1.01 -7.40 7.12
C MET A 23 2.04 -7.45 5.99
N ARG A 24 2.49 -6.29 5.51
CA ARG A 24 3.53 -6.20 4.49
C ARG A 24 4.82 -6.89 4.96
N GLY A 25 5.41 -7.69 4.10
CA GLY A 25 6.67 -8.37 4.38
C GLY A 25 6.56 -9.68 5.17
N THR A 26 5.36 -10.06 5.63
CA THR A 26 5.14 -11.36 6.27
C THR A 26 5.05 -12.48 5.24
N VAL A 27 4.02 -12.42 4.40
CA VAL A 27 3.79 -13.35 3.30
C VAL A 27 4.17 -12.69 1.97
N ILE A 28 3.86 -11.40 1.82
CA ILE A 28 4.10 -10.62 0.61
C ILE A 28 4.90 -9.37 0.95
N GLY A 29 6.10 -9.26 0.37
CA GLY A 29 6.98 -8.10 0.53
C GLY A 29 6.95 -7.16 -0.68
N GLY A 30 7.80 -6.13 -0.62
CA GLY A 30 8.00 -5.19 -1.73
C GLY A 30 6.76 -4.39 -2.09
N GLU A 31 6.64 -4.09 -3.37
CA GLU A 31 5.54 -3.31 -3.95
C GLU A 31 4.18 -3.98 -3.73
N LYS A 32 4.12 -5.30 -3.96
CA LYS A 32 2.89 -6.08 -3.88
C LYS A 32 2.30 -6.08 -2.47
N GLY A 33 3.15 -6.11 -1.44
CA GLY A 33 2.71 -5.99 -0.05
C GLY A 33 2.16 -4.61 0.30
N ALA A 34 2.61 -3.55 -0.37
CA ALA A 34 2.13 -2.18 -0.16
C ALA A 34 0.74 -1.92 -0.77
N MET A 35 0.24 -2.80 -1.65
CA MET A 35 -1.10 -2.69 -2.22
C MET A 35 -2.20 -2.69 -1.16
N LEU A 36 -2.07 -3.53 -0.14
CA LEU A 36 -3.07 -3.67 0.92
C LEU A 36 -3.35 -2.39 1.68
N PRO A 37 -2.36 -1.75 2.33
CA PRO A 37 -2.63 -0.54 3.09
C PRO A 37 -3.23 0.56 2.19
N GLY A 38 -2.79 0.67 0.94
CA GLY A 38 -3.33 1.63 -0.02
C GLY A 38 -4.80 1.38 -0.34
N ALA A 39 -5.17 0.14 -0.66
CA ALA A 39 -6.55 -0.23 -0.92
C ALA A 39 -7.46 0.02 0.28
N PHE A 40 -7.01 -0.36 1.49
CA PHE A 40 -7.79 -0.16 2.71
C PHE A 40 -8.00 1.31 3.05
N VAL A 41 -6.98 2.15 2.89
CA VAL A 41 -7.12 3.60 3.05
C VAL A 41 -8.17 4.15 2.07
N GLY A 42 -8.07 3.78 0.79
CA GLY A 42 -9.03 4.20 -0.23
C GLY A 42 -10.47 3.77 0.09
N LEU A 43 -10.67 2.51 0.51
CA LEU A 43 -12.00 1.99 0.89
C LEU A 43 -12.62 2.77 2.06
N VAL A 44 -11.85 3.03 3.10
CA VAL A 44 -12.36 3.78 4.26
C VAL A 44 -12.67 5.22 3.89
N LEU A 45 -11.80 5.89 3.15
CA LEU A 45 -12.04 7.27 2.71
C LEU A 45 -13.27 7.38 1.81
N ALA A 46 -13.49 6.43 0.88
CA ALA A 46 -14.70 6.38 0.07
C ALA A 46 -15.96 6.26 0.94
N ARG A 47 -15.91 5.43 1.99
CA ARG A 47 -17.04 5.28 2.93
C ARG A 47 -17.38 6.59 3.64
N PHE A 48 -16.36 7.33 4.11
CA PHE A 48 -16.55 8.61 4.78
C PHE A 48 -16.88 9.76 3.82
N ALA A 49 -16.49 9.65 2.55
CA ALA A 49 -16.91 10.58 1.51
C ALA A 49 -18.44 10.51 1.26
N GLY A 50 -19.01 9.32 1.33
CA GLY A 50 -20.44 9.09 1.06
C GLY A 50 -20.84 9.37 -0.39
N GLY A 51 -22.15 9.41 -0.63
CA GLY A 51 -22.74 9.79 -1.92
C GLY A 51 -22.18 9.02 -3.12
N GLY A 52 -22.08 9.69 -4.25
CA GLY A 52 -21.58 9.09 -5.50
C GLY A 52 -20.13 8.62 -5.44
N ILE A 53 -19.30 9.19 -4.56
CA ILE A 53 -17.92 8.72 -4.33
C ILE A 53 -17.96 7.33 -3.69
N TYR A 54 -18.85 7.10 -2.72
CA TYR A 54 -19.03 5.80 -2.09
C TYR A 54 -19.58 4.75 -3.06
N GLU A 55 -20.49 5.10 -3.94
CA GLU A 55 -20.99 4.20 -4.98
C GLU A 55 -19.88 3.71 -5.91
N ASN A 56 -18.79 4.50 -6.01
CA ASN A 56 -17.60 4.20 -6.80
C ASN A 56 -16.36 3.87 -5.95
N PHE A 57 -16.56 3.31 -4.77
CA PHE A 57 -15.47 2.98 -3.84
C PHE A 57 -14.35 2.13 -4.46
N TRP A 58 -14.65 1.33 -5.48
CA TRP A 58 -13.66 0.54 -6.22
C TRP A 58 -12.58 1.40 -6.87
N ALA A 59 -12.97 2.54 -7.45
CA ALA A 59 -12.02 3.45 -8.07
C ALA A 59 -11.11 4.09 -7.01
N VAL A 60 -11.66 4.48 -5.87
CA VAL A 60 -10.90 5.05 -4.75
C VAL A 60 -9.94 4.03 -4.15
N ALA A 61 -10.42 2.78 -3.97
CA ALA A 61 -9.60 1.67 -3.49
C ALA A 61 -8.45 1.33 -4.45
N ALA A 62 -8.76 1.24 -5.75
CA ALA A 62 -7.77 0.96 -6.79
C ALA A 62 -6.71 2.07 -6.88
N ALA A 63 -7.12 3.34 -6.80
CA ALA A 63 -6.19 4.46 -6.79
C ALA A 63 -5.26 4.44 -5.56
N GLY A 64 -5.81 4.12 -4.38
CA GLY A 64 -5.02 3.94 -3.16
C GLY A 64 -4.04 2.78 -3.27
N LEU A 65 -4.50 1.64 -3.77
CA LEU A 65 -3.68 0.44 -4.02
C LEU A 65 -2.49 0.78 -4.92
N MET A 66 -2.76 1.34 -6.09
CA MET A 66 -1.71 1.66 -7.08
C MET A 66 -0.79 2.78 -6.59
N GLY A 67 -1.35 3.82 -5.98
CA GLY A 67 -0.57 4.92 -5.42
C GLY A 67 0.41 4.47 -4.34
N MET A 68 -0.01 3.58 -3.43
CA MET A 68 0.88 3.04 -2.39
C MET A 68 1.94 2.10 -2.96
N THR A 69 1.63 1.40 -4.06
CA THR A 69 2.56 0.49 -4.74
C THR A 69 3.76 1.25 -5.31
N PHE A 70 3.59 2.47 -5.81
CA PHE A 70 4.71 3.32 -6.25
C PHE A 70 5.76 3.48 -5.14
N GLY A 71 5.31 3.77 -3.92
CA GLY A 71 6.19 3.87 -2.76
C GLY A 71 6.80 2.52 -2.37
N GLY A 72 6.00 1.46 -2.41
CA GLY A 72 6.40 0.12 -2.00
C GLY A 72 7.59 -0.46 -2.76
N SER A 73 7.92 0.09 -3.92
CA SER A 73 9.10 -0.28 -4.70
C SER A 73 10.43 0.12 -4.03
N GLU A 74 10.40 1.08 -3.11
CA GLU A 74 11.61 1.52 -2.41
C GLU A 74 12.07 0.52 -1.35
N THR A 75 13.35 0.25 -1.37
CA THR A 75 13.98 -0.59 -0.35
C THR A 75 14.31 0.22 0.89
N TYR A 76 13.94 -0.26 2.08
CA TYR A 76 14.21 0.43 3.35
C TYR A 76 15.08 -0.38 4.33
N GLY A 77 15.22 -1.69 4.14
CA GLY A 77 15.97 -2.54 5.06
C GLY A 77 17.43 -2.11 5.23
N GLU A 78 18.09 -1.73 4.14
CA GLU A 78 19.48 -1.23 4.21
C GLU A 78 19.55 0.20 4.78
N THR A 79 18.52 1.02 4.56
CA THR A 79 18.41 2.35 5.17
C THR A 79 18.32 2.27 6.69
N ILE A 80 17.56 1.29 7.20
CA ILE A 80 17.48 0.96 8.63
C ILE A 80 18.87 0.58 9.17
N GLY A 81 19.66 -0.14 8.37
CA GLY A 81 21.02 -0.53 8.76
C GLY A 81 21.92 0.66 9.10
N PHE A 82 21.75 1.83 8.48
CA PHE A 82 22.50 3.04 8.87
C PHE A 82 22.17 3.54 10.28
N VAL A 83 21.02 3.19 10.81
CA VAL A 83 20.60 3.56 12.18
C VAL A 83 20.97 2.48 13.20
N LEU A 84 20.87 1.21 12.86
CA LEU A 84 21.00 0.11 13.80
C LEU A 84 22.40 -0.46 13.99
N HIS A 85 23.32 -0.29 13.03
CA HIS A 85 24.62 -0.95 13.07
C HIS A 85 25.66 -0.20 13.92
N ARG A 86 25.35 0.11 15.19
CA ARG A 86 26.24 0.84 16.10
C ARG A 86 27.54 0.09 16.39
N ASP A 87 27.47 -1.24 16.56
CA ASP A 87 28.57 -2.04 17.09
C ASP A 87 29.32 -2.89 16.05
N ALA A 88 28.92 -2.82 14.77
CA ALA A 88 29.41 -3.78 13.78
C ALA A 88 30.58 -3.29 12.89
N GLY A 89 31.28 -2.20 13.28
CA GLY A 89 32.33 -1.61 12.43
C GLY A 89 31.84 -1.18 11.05
N ARG A 90 30.53 -1.20 10.84
CA ARG A 90 29.83 -0.77 9.62
C ARG A 90 29.48 0.70 9.73
N ASP A 91 29.32 1.37 8.60
CA ASP A 91 28.93 2.78 8.53
C ASP A 91 27.68 3.13 9.35
N TYR A 92 27.84 3.44 10.61
CA TYR A 92 26.79 4.02 11.44
C TYR A 92 26.61 5.48 11.04
N ARG A 93 25.49 5.76 10.34
CA ARG A 93 25.16 7.10 9.83
C ARG A 93 23.70 7.42 10.14
N PRO A 94 23.33 7.65 11.40
CA PRO A 94 21.92 7.77 11.81
C PRO A 94 21.19 8.91 11.11
N VAL A 95 21.83 10.07 10.91
CA VAL A 95 21.23 11.20 10.19
C VAL A 95 20.87 10.78 8.76
N LYS A 96 21.76 10.09 8.06
CA LYS A 96 21.48 9.54 6.72
C LYS A 96 20.36 8.52 6.75
N GLY A 97 20.35 7.62 7.73
CA GLY A 97 19.31 6.62 7.88
C GLY A 97 17.94 7.25 8.12
N TYR A 98 17.84 8.16 9.10
CA TYR A 98 16.59 8.85 9.41
C TYR A 98 16.09 9.74 8.26
N SER A 99 16.97 10.51 7.60
CA SER A 99 16.56 11.33 6.46
C SER A 99 16.06 10.47 5.29
N GLY A 100 16.73 9.35 5.01
CA GLY A 100 16.29 8.42 3.97
C GLY A 100 14.95 7.75 4.29
N LEU A 101 14.73 7.35 5.54
CA LEU A 101 13.46 6.77 5.99
C LEU A 101 12.33 7.81 5.93
N PHE A 102 12.59 9.04 6.40
CA PHE A 102 11.62 10.13 6.27
C PHE A 102 11.22 10.36 4.82
N LEU A 103 12.20 10.54 3.93
CA LEU A 103 11.94 10.77 2.50
C LEU A 103 11.10 9.65 1.89
N LYS A 104 11.48 8.40 2.12
CA LYS A 104 10.76 7.24 1.59
C LYS A 104 9.32 7.18 2.09
N GLY A 105 9.09 7.33 3.38
CA GLY A 105 7.73 7.35 3.93
C GLY A 105 6.91 8.53 3.43
N ALA A 106 7.51 9.72 3.37
CA ALA A 106 6.87 10.90 2.84
C ALA A 106 6.40 10.68 1.39
N LEU A 107 7.27 10.14 0.52
CA LEU A 107 6.92 9.83 -0.87
C LEU A 107 5.79 8.80 -0.97
N TRP A 108 5.86 7.72 -0.20
CA TRP A 108 4.87 6.63 -0.27
C TRP A 108 3.46 7.09 0.03
N PHE A 109 3.28 7.77 1.16
CA PHE A 109 1.97 8.21 1.61
C PHE A 109 1.46 9.44 0.83
N SER A 110 2.37 10.32 0.36
CA SER A 110 1.97 11.45 -0.50
C SER A 110 1.43 10.99 -1.83
N ILE A 111 2.12 10.08 -2.50
CA ILE A 111 1.68 9.55 -3.81
C ILE A 111 0.36 8.81 -3.63
N CYS A 112 0.22 8.01 -2.57
CA CYS A 112 -1.04 7.34 -2.27
C CYS A 112 -2.19 8.33 -2.06
N GLY A 113 -2.00 9.32 -1.18
CA GLY A 113 -3.00 10.36 -0.93
C GLY A 113 -3.33 11.19 -2.17
N GLY A 114 -2.32 11.52 -2.97
CA GLY A 114 -2.49 12.26 -4.21
C GLY A 114 -3.31 11.51 -5.25
N PHE A 115 -3.04 10.22 -5.48
CA PHE A 115 -3.82 9.41 -6.43
C PHE A 115 -5.24 9.10 -5.94
N ILE A 116 -5.44 8.91 -4.64
CA ILE A 116 -6.79 8.80 -4.08
C ILE A 116 -7.59 10.07 -4.36
N ALA A 117 -7.01 11.24 -4.07
CA ALA A 117 -7.65 12.52 -4.33
C ALA A 117 -7.89 12.75 -5.82
N PHE A 118 -6.92 12.39 -6.67
CA PHE A 118 -7.07 12.49 -8.13
C PHE A 118 -8.27 11.65 -8.61
N ALA A 119 -8.42 10.41 -8.12
CA ALA A 119 -9.56 9.58 -8.47
C ALA A 119 -10.89 10.20 -8.02
N ILE A 120 -10.97 10.71 -6.78
CA ILE A 120 -12.15 11.36 -6.25
C ILE A 120 -12.50 12.61 -7.08
N SER A 121 -11.53 13.48 -7.33
CA SER A 121 -11.73 14.73 -8.07
C SER A 121 -12.06 14.50 -9.54
N SER A 122 -11.61 13.38 -10.13
CA SER A 122 -11.92 13.02 -11.52
C SER A 122 -13.36 12.55 -11.72
N MET A 123 -14.05 12.10 -10.66
CA MET A 123 -15.40 11.55 -10.78
C MET A 123 -16.43 12.60 -11.18
N ALA A 124 -16.28 13.85 -10.72
CA ALA A 124 -17.19 14.95 -11.09
C ALA A 124 -17.05 15.37 -12.56
N GLY A 125 -15.91 15.09 -13.19
CA GLY A 125 -15.67 15.37 -14.60
C GLY A 125 -15.34 16.83 -14.94
N ASP A 126 -15.41 17.74 -13.98
CA ASP A 126 -15.22 19.17 -14.15
C ASP A 126 -13.74 19.62 -13.98
N LYS A 127 -12.99 18.99 -13.08
CA LYS A 127 -11.60 19.36 -12.80
C LYS A 127 -10.58 18.79 -13.78
N TYR A 128 -10.76 17.54 -14.16
CA TYR A 128 -9.82 16.84 -15.02
C TYR A 128 -10.52 16.35 -16.28
N SER A 129 -10.04 16.82 -17.42
CA SER A 129 -10.47 16.29 -18.71
C SER A 129 -9.86 14.90 -18.96
N LEU A 130 -10.47 14.14 -19.87
CA LEU A 130 -9.91 12.86 -20.30
C LEU A 130 -8.47 13.01 -20.85
N ALA A 131 -8.21 14.11 -21.56
CA ALA A 131 -6.88 14.41 -22.09
C ALA A 131 -5.86 14.66 -20.94
N ASP A 132 -6.24 15.38 -19.89
CA ASP A 132 -5.37 15.59 -18.74
C ASP A 132 -4.95 14.28 -18.10
N ILE A 133 -5.91 13.37 -17.90
CA ILE A 133 -5.68 12.05 -17.32
C ILE A 133 -4.72 11.23 -18.18
N ILE A 134 -5.02 11.13 -19.48
CA ILE A 134 -4.20 10.35 -20.42
C ILE A 134 -2.78 10.93 -20.50
N ILE A 135 -2.65 12.23 -20.70
CA ILE A 135 -1.34 12.89 -20.81
C ILE A 135 -0.54 12.67 -19.53
N PHE A 136 -1.13 12.95 -18.36
CA PHE A 136 -0.44 12.78 -17.08
C PHE A 136 0.06 11.34 -16.91
N CYS A 137 -0.81 10.35 -17.14
CA CYS A 137 -0.45 8.93 -16.98
C CYS A 137 0.62 8.50 -17.98
N LEU A 138 0.57 8.94 -19.23
CA LEU A 138 1.60 8.64 -20.22
C LEU A 138 2.98 9.23 -19.85
N PHE A 139 3.00 10.36 -19.14
CA PHE A 139 4.24 10.97 -18.69
C PHE A 139 4.80 10.37 -17.41
N ILE A 140 4.05 9.58 -16.64
CA ILE A 140 4.57 8.94 -15.41
C ILE A 140 5.87 8.15 -15.65
N PRO A 141 5.99 7.29 -16.67
CA PRO A 141 7.26 6.60 -16.95
C PRO A 141 8.40 7.56 -17.24
N VAL A 142 8.12 8.69 -17.91
CA VAL A 142 9.11 9.74 -18.19
C VAL A 142 9.58 10.41 -16.89
N PHE A 143 8.64 10.76 -15.99
CA PHE A 143 8.95 11.31 -14.67
C PHE A 143 9.77 10.34 -13.84
N GLN A 144 9.42 9.07 -13.85
CA GLN A 144 10.16 8.02 -13.18
C GLN A 144 11.59 7.89 -13.70
N LEU A 145 11.79 7.90 -15.01
CA LEU A 145 13.12 7.84 -15.62
C LEU A 145 13.92 9.11 -15.34
N ALA A 146 13.32 10.29 -15.54
CA ALA A 146 13.99 11.56 -15.28
C ALA A 146 14.48 11.65 -13.83
N GLY A 147 13.61 11.34 -12.87
CA GLY A 147 13.98 11.33 -11.45
C GLY A 147 15.06 10.31 -11.12
N TYR A 148 15.00 9.11 -11.72
CA TYR A 148 16.05 8.11 -11.58
C TYR A 148 17.41 8.64 -12.06
N TYR A 149 17.47 9.18 -13.27
CA TYR A 149 18.73 9.70 -13.81
C TYR A 149 19.26 10.91 -13.09
N ILE A 150 18.41 11.79 -12.58
CA ILE A 150 18.81 12.99 -11.85
C ILE A 150 19.36 12.66 -10.46
N PHE A 151 18.66 11.78 -9.71
CA PHE A 151 18.90 11.58 -8.28
C PHE A 151 19.55 10.23 -7.94
N ASN A 152 19.31 9.19 -8.73
CA ASN A 152 19.72 7.84 -8.42
C ASN A 152 20.87 7.32 -9.29
N THR A 153 21.51 8.20 -10.10
CA THR A 153 22.71 7.90 -10.87
C THR A 153 23.88 8.84 -10.48
N PRO A 154 25.13 8.46 -10.75
CA PRO A 154 25.57 7.18 -11.27
C PRO A 154 25.43 6.05 -10.25
N TYR A 155 25.06 4.84 -10.69
CA TYR A 155 25.01 3.66 -9.86
C TYR A 155 25.70 2.48 -10.56
N ASN A 156 26.72 1.95 -9.92
CA ASN A 156 27.37 0.71 -10.34
C ASN A 156 27.87 -0.04 -9.10
N LYS A 157 27.13 -1.10 -8.72
CA LYS A 157 27.42 -1.89 -7.53
C LYS A 157 28.79 -2.55 -7.57
N GLU A 158 29.18 -3.10 -8.72
CA GLU A 158 30.46 -3.83 -8.88
C GLU A 158 31.67 -2.89 -8.73
N LYS A 159 31.55 -1.65 -9.21
CA LYS A 159 32.57 -0.62 -9.12
C LYS A 159 32.49 0.21 -7.83
N GLY A 160 31.49 -0.04 -6.95
CA GLY A 160 31.28 0.74 -5.74
C GLY A 160 30.89 2.19 -5.99
N ILE A 161 30.29 2.49 -7.16
CA ILE A 161 29.88 3.85 -7.53
C ILE A 161 28.44 4.06 -7.09
N TYR A 162 28.19 5.09 -6.27
CA TYR A 162 26.89 5.42 -5.73
C TYR A 162 26.58 6.91 -5.89
N PRO A 163 25.32 7.30 -6.09
CA PRO A 163 24.92 8.70 -6.14
C PRO A 163 25.06 9.41 -4.78
N ARG A 164 25.12 10.76 -4.79
CA ARG A 164 25.30 11.52 -3.55
C ARG A 164 24.24 11.25 -2.49
N CYS A 165 22.99 11.23 -2.88
CA CYS A 165 21.84 10.97 -2.00
C CYS A 165 21.42 9.49 -2.07
N TYR A 166 22.28 8.60 -1.61
CA TYR A 166 22.07 7.18 -1.65
C TYR A 166 21.83 6.61 -0.26
N TYR A 167 20.70 5.96 -0.06
CA TYR A 167 20.22 5.45 1.22
C TYR A 167 20.28 3.92 1.33
N SER A 168 20.88 3.25 0.36
CA SER A 168 21.10 1.82 0.35
C SER A 168 22.57 1.54 0.00
N ARG A 169 23.10 0.35 0.34
CA ARG A 169 24.50 -0.02 0.01
C ARG A 169 24.59 -0.87 -1.24
N THR A 170 23.65 -1.75 -1.43
CA THR A 170 23.77 -2.82 -2.42
C THR A 170 22.59 -2.89 -3.38
N ARG A 171 21.54 -2.13 -3.13
CA ARG A 171 20.32 -2.17 -3.94
C ARG A 171 20.16 -0.88 -4.72
N ARG A 172 19.73 -1.00 -5.97
CA ARG A 172 19.33 0.14 -6.77
C ARG A 172 18.17 0.87 -6.08
N GLU A 173 18.23 2.19 -6.05
CA GLU A 173 17.19 3.04 -5.49
C GLU A 173 16.44 3.77 -6.60
N GLU A 174 15.15 4.03 -6.33
CA GLU A 174 14.20 4.59 -7.28
C GLU A 174 13.46 5.82 -6.72
N TRP A 175 13.83 6.27 -5.51
CA TRP A 175 13.13 7.37 -4.83
C TRP A 175 13.11 8.67 -5.65
N GLY A 176 14.10 8.92 -6.48
CA GLY A 176 14.15 10.09 -7.38
C GLY A 176 13.01 10.09 -8.39
N GLY A 177 12.69 8.93 -8.96
CA GLY A 177 11.54 8.76 -9.86
C GLY A 177 10.23 9.03 -9.14
N ASN A 178 10.07 8.51 -7.92
CA ASN A 178 8.90 8.78 -7.09
C ASN A 178 8.77 10.25 -6.72
N LEU A 179 9.90 10.92 -6.41
CA LEU A 179 9.92 12.36 -6.13
C LEU A 179 9.43 13.19 -7.32
N VAL A 180 9.95 12.93 -8.53
CA VAL A 180 9.54 13.70 -9.73
C VAL A 180 8.08 13.41 -10.07
N THR A 181 7.61 12.16 -9.90
CA THR A 181 6.18 11.82 -10.06
C THR A 181 5.32 12.58 -9.06
N LEU A 182 5.74 12.68 -7.80
CA LEU A 182 5.03 13.46 -6.78
C LEU A 182 4.99 14.96 -7.13
N LEU A 183 6.11 15.52 -7.57
CA LEU A 183 6.17 16.93 -7.98
C LEU A 183 5.26 17.21 -9.19
N ALA A 184 5.18 16.29 -10.15
CA ALA A 184 4.27 16.40 -11.28
C ALA A 184 2.80 16.31 -10.82
N LEU A 185 2.48 15.42 -9.88
CA LEU A 185 1.14 15.30 -9.29
C LEU A 185 0.75 16.58 -8.52
N MET A 186 1.69 17.16 -7.77
CA MET A 186 1.48 18.45 -7.09
C MET A 186 1.27 19.59 -8.10
N ALA A 187 2.07 19.65 -9.16
CA ALA A 187 1.92 20.66 -10.21
C ALA A 187 0.54 20.55 -10.88
N MET A 188 0.08 19.33 -11.18
CA MET A 188 -1.26 19.10 -11.70
C MET A 188 -2.34 19.61 -10.73
N GLY A 189 -2.22 19.30 -9.44
CA GLY A 189 -3.15 19.78 -8.40
C GLY A 189 -3.17 21.30 -8.30
N ILE A 190 -2.02 21.96 -8.44
CA ILE A 190 -1.93 23.45 -8.44
C ILE A 190 -2.59 24.03 -9.68
N ILE A 191 -2.27 23.51 -10.87
CA ILE A 191 -2.81 24.00 -12.16
C ILE A 191 -4.34 23.85 -12.19
N ARG A 192 -4.88 22.75 -11.64
CA ARG A 192 -6.31 22.46 -11.61
C ARG A 192 -7.03 22.96 -10.34
N ASN A 193 -6.36 23.70 -9.47
CA ASN A 193 -6.88 24.16 -8.18
C ASN A 193 -7.51 23.04 -7.36
N ASP A 194 -6.89 21.86 -7.37
CA ASP A 194 -7.37 20.70 -6.60
C ASP A 194 -6.85 20.77 -5.17
N SER A 195 -7.60 21.47 -4.33
CA SER A 195 -7.24 21.65 -2.92
C SER A 195 -7.32 20.36 -2.12
N LEU A 196 -8.15 19.39 -2.54
CA LEU A 196 -8.24 18.07 -1.92
C LEU A 196 -6.95 17.28 -2.17
N MET A 197 -6.50 17.24 -3.44
CA MET A 197 -5.25 16.56 -3.83
C MET A 197 -4.06 17.12 -3.06
N LEU A 198 -3.90 18.44 -3.06
CA LEU A 198 -2.77 19.08 -2.36
C LEU A 198 -2.80 18.82 -0.86
N SER A 199 -3.99 18.87 -0.24
CA SER A 199 -4.14 18.59 1.19
C SER A 199 -3.79 17.14 1.54
N MET A 200 -4.22 16.17 0.73
CA MET A 200 -3.92 14.76 0.96
C MET A 200 -2.45 14.42 0.67
N ILE A 201 -1.83 15.07 -0.33
CA ILE A 201 -0.39 14.96 -0.58
C ILE A 201 0.41 15.44 0.63
N TRP A 202 0.13 16.65 1.14
CA TRP A 202 0.83 17.19 2.31
C TRP A 202 0.57 16.38 3.58
N GLY A 203 -0.67 15.94 3.78
CA GLY A 203 -1.00 15.04 4.89
C GLY A 203 -0.22 13.74 4.83
N GLY A 204 -0.15 13.12 3.67
CA GLY A 204 0.63 11.91 3.41
C GLY A 204 2.14 12.14 3.58
N PHE A 205 2.65 13.29 3.12
CA PHE A 205 4.08 13.67 3.26
C PHE A 205 4.50 13.73 4.73
N LEU A 206 3.78 14.49 5.51
CA LEU A 206 4.08 14.63 6.94
C LEU A 206 3.81 13.33 7.69
N GLY A 207 2.66 12.70 7.45
CA GLY A 207 2.28 11.46 8.12
C GLY A 207 3.24 10.31 7.82
N GLY A 208 3.58 10.09 6.56
CA GLY A 208 4.49 9.02 6.14
C GLY A 208 5.93 9.24 6.63
N GLY A 209 6.43 10.48 6.51
CA GLY A 209 7.75 10.84 6.99
C GLY A 209 7.89 10.70 8.51
N LEU A 210 6.96 11.27 9.27
CA LEU A 210 6.92 11.16 10.73
C LEU A 210 6.67 9.71 11.19
N GLY A 211 5.83 8.98 10.46
CA GLY A 211 5.56 7.57 10.74
C GLY A 211 6.81 6.72 10.72
N TRP A 212 7.71 6.95 9.75
CA TRP A 212 9.02 6.31 9.73
C TRP A 212 9.91 6.73 10.89
N LEU A 213 9.99 8.03 11.19
CA LEU A 213 10.84 8.50 12.29
C LEU A 213 10.42 7.89 13.63
N VAL A 214 9.13 7.97 13.94
CA VAL A 214 8.57 7.43 15.19
C VAL A 214 8.67 5.91 15.22
N GLY A 215 8.29 5.22 14.13
CA GLY A 215 8.40 3.77 14.03
C GLY A 215 9.83 3.28 14.20
N MET A 216 10.80 3.97 13.61
CA MET A 216 12.21 3.64 13.76
C MET A 216 12.70 3.83 15.20
N LYS A 217 12.22 4.86 15.92
CA LYS A 217 12.53 5.05 17.35
C LYS A 217 11.99 3.92 18.20
N PHE A 218 10.78 3.43 17.93
CA PHE A 218 10.27 2.22 18.59
C PHE A 218 11.14 1.00 18.28
N TYR A 219 11.58 0.83 17.04
CA TYR A 219 12.45 -0.28 16.70
C TYR A 219 13.81 -0.19 17.41
N GLU A 220 14.46 0.98 17.41
CA GLU A 220 15.71 1.20 18.18
C GLU A 220 15.53 0.83 19.66
N ALA A 221 14.42 1.21 20.28
CA ALA A 221 14.12 0.91 21.67
C ALA A 221 13.95 -0.60 21.96
N THR A 222 13.69 -1.41 20.95
CA THR A 222 13.64 -2.88 21.08
C THR A 222 14.99 -3.55 20.88
N VAL A 223 15.93 -2.89 20.21
CA VAL A 223 17.24 -3.42 19.86
C VAL A 223 18.31 -2.95 20.86
N PHE A 224 18.23 -1.70 21.31
CA PHE A 224 19.21 -1.10 22.20
C PHE A 224 18.69 -0.94 23.63
N PRO A 225 19.47 -1.34 24.65
CA PRO A 225 19.11 -1.12 26.04
C PRO A 225 19.21 0.37 26.39
N MET A 226 18.41 0.81 27.35
CA MET A 226 18.57 2.10 28.01
C MET A 226 19.86 2.14 28.85
N SER A 227 20.25 3.32 29.35
CA SER A 227 21.45 3.51 30.18
C SER A 227 21.52 2.61 31.42
N ASN A 228 20.38 2.14 31.90
CA ASN A 228 20.28 1.22 33.06
C ASN A 228 20.31 -0.28 32.62
N GLY A 229 20.66 -0.58 31.39
CA GLY A 229 20.70 -1.94 30.86
C GLY A 229 19.33 -2.58 30.61
N LYS A 230 18.21 -1.88 30.87
CA LYS A 230 16.86 -2.38 30.62
C LYS A 230 16.38 -1.97 29.22
N PHE A 231 15.58 -2.83 28.62
CA PHE A 231 14.90 -2.49 27.34
C PHE A 231 13.52 -1.90 27.63
N ILE A 232 13.11 -0.93 26.80
CA ILE A 232 11.72 -0.46 26.81
C ILE A 232 10.82 -1.65 26.47
N PHE A 233 9.77 -1.84 27.27
CA PHE A 233 8.84 -2.99 27.10
C PHE A 233 9.51 -4.38 27.13
N ASP A 234 10.61 -4.54 27.88
CA ASP A 234 11.41 -5.76 28.00
C ASP A 234 10.54 -7.04 28.15
N ARG A 235 9.50 -6.93 28.98
CA ARG A 235 8.58 -8.04 29.23
C ARG A 235 7.81 -8.50 27.99
N PHE A 236 7.51 -7.60 27.05
CA PHE A 236 6.79 -7.90 25.82
C PHE A 236 7.74 -8.37 24.70
N PHE A 237 8.87 -7.71 24.54
CA PHE A 237 9.82 -8.00 23.46
C PHE A 237 10.70 -9.23 23.73
N ARG A 238 11.23 -9.42 24.94
CA ARG A 238 12.02 -10.60 25.29
C ARG A 238 11.22 -11.90 25.27
N LYS A 239 9.94 -11.86 25.62
CA LYS A 239 9.07 -13.03 25.52
C LYS A 239 8.69 -13.38 24.07
N GLY A 240 9.16 -12.62 23.09
CA GLY A 240 8.86 -12.83 21.68
C GLY A 240 7.39 -12.56 21.34
N ILE A 241 6.69 -11.78 22.19
CA ILE A 241 5.30 -11.38 21.96
C ILE A 241 5.24 -10.31 20.87
N TYR A 242 6.23 -9.40 20.85
CA TYR A 242 6.33 -8.36 19.84
C TYR A 242 7.65 -8.45 19.07
N ASP A 243 7.57 -8.23 17.74
CA ASP A 243 8.71 -8.01 16.88
C ASP A 243 8.88 -6.50 16.67
N GLY A 244 10.08 -5.97 16.99
CA GLY A 244 10.37 -4.55 16.82
C GLY A 244 10.25 -4.06 15.38
N TRP A 245 10.59 -4.90 14.41
CA TRP A 245 10.39 -4.60 13.00
C TRP A 245 8.93 -4.38 12.67
N LYS A 246 8.06 -5.27 13.13
CA LYS A 246 6.62 -5.16 12.92
C LYS A 246 6.01 -3.97 13.64
N THR A 247 6.47 -3.68 14.87
CA THR A 247 6.04 -2.48 15.60
C THR A 247 6.34 -1.20 14.81
N MET A 248 7.51 -1.15 14.17
CA MET A 248 7.88 -0.06 13.28
C MET A 248 6.93 0.05 12.07
N GLU A 249 6.63 -1.07 11.40
CA GLU A 249 5.72 -1.10 10.25
C GLU A 249 4.28 -0.70 10.65
N PHE A 250 3.77 -1.18 11.78
CA PHE A 250 2.48 -0.75 12.31
C PHE A 250 2.43 0.75 12.60
N THR A 251 3.48 1.28 13.21
CA THR A 251 3.56 2.71 13.55
C THR A 251 3.62 3.58 12.30
N LEU A 252 4.42 3.16 11.30
CA LEU A 252 4.46 3.81 10.00
C LEU A 252 3.06 3.89 9.37
N GLY A 253 2.37 2.76 9.32
CA GLY A 253 1.03 2.68 8.75
C GLY A 253 0.03 3.55 9.49
N ALA A 254 0.05 3.53 10.84
CA ALA A 254 -0.86 4.33 11.66
C ALA A 254 -0.69 5.84 11.39
N ILE A 255 0.53 6.35 11.53
CA ILE A 255 0.80 7.79 11.43
C ILE A 255 0.67 8.25 9.96
N GLY A 256 1.14 7.44 9.01
CA GLY A 256 1.00 7.73 7.58
C GLY A 256 -0.46 7.77 7.13
N GLY A 257 -1.24 6.79 7.54
CA GLY A 257 -2.69 6.75 7.28
C GLY A 257 -3.43 7.93 7.91
N ALA A 258 -3.11 8.25 9.18
CA ALA A 258 -3.67 9.43 9.85
C ALA A 258 -3.39 10.71 9.06
N GLY A 259 -2.17 10.88 8.55
CA GLY A 259 -1.82 12.04 7.74
C GLY A 259 -2.70 12.19 6.51
N ILE A 260 -2.91 11.11 5.73
CA ILE A 260 -3.81 11.12 4.58
C ILE A 260 -5.24 11.47 5.01
N ALA A 261 -5.75 10.84 6.08
CA ALA A 261 -7.11 11.07 6.56
C ALA A 261 -7.32 12.51 7.06
N ILE A 262 -6.34 13.08 7.76
CA ILE A 262 -6.38 14.49 8.17
C ILE A 262 -6.42 15.40 6.94
N GLY A 263 -5.59 15.11 5.91
CA GLY A 263 -5.60 15.83 4.64
C GLY A 263 -6.96 15.80 3.96
N PHE A 264 -7.62 14.65 3.94
CA PHE A 264 -8.97 14.44 3.43
C PHE A 264 -10.00 15.23 4.25
N CYS A 265 -10.05 15.06 5.56
CA CYS A 265 -11.03 15.70 6.44
C CYS A 265 -10.92 17.24 6.43
N ARG A 266 -9.72 17.80 6.26
CA ARG A 266 -9.52 19.25 6.11
C ARG A 266 -10.18 19.83 4.87
N LYS A 267 -10.52 19.00 3.89
CA LYS A 267 -11.14 19.39 2.61
C LYS A 267 -12.48 18.70 2.38
N ILE A 268 -13.20 18.42 3.46
CA ILE A 268 -14.49 17.74 3.38
C ILE A 268 -15.51 18.53 2.55
N SER A 269 -15.48 19.88 2.59
CA SER A 269 -16.34 20.72 1.75
C SER A 269 -16.09 20.47 0.25
N ALA A 270 -14.84 20.29 -0.17
CA ALA A 270 -14.52 19.93 -1.56
C ALA A 270 -15.05 18.54 -1.92
N VAL A 271 -15.06 17.60 -0.98
CA VAL A 271 -15.65 16.26 -1.15
C VAL A 271 -17.18 16.37 -1.30
N GLU A 272 -17.83 17.22 -0.51
CA GLU A 272 -19.27 17.48 -0.60
C GLU A 272 -19.64 18.16 -1.94
N GLU A 273 -18.83 19.09 -2.41
CA GLU A 273 -18.99 19.71 -3.74
C GLU A 273 -18.87 18.68 -4.88
N ILE A 274 -17.88 17.78 -4.79
CA ILE A 274 -17.70 16.69 -5.76
C ILE A 274 -18.94 15.76 -5.76
N ASN A 275 -19.45 15.38 -4.58
CA ASN A 275 -20.65 14.56 -4.49
C ASN A 275 -21.88 15.26 -5.09
N ALA A 276 -22.04 16.58 -4.86
CA ALA A 276 -23.10 17.36 -5.47
C ALA A 276 -22.97 17.41 -7.01
N ALA A 277 -21.76 17.57 -7.53
CA ALA A 277 -21.49 17.52 -8.96
C ALA A 277 -21.80 16.14 -9.57
N ILE A 278 -21.41 15.05 -8.89
CA ILE A 278 -21.76 13.69 -9.32
C ILE A 278 -23.29 13.50 -9.34
N ALA A 279 -24.01 13.97 -8.33
CA ALA A 279 -25.46 13.85 -8.26
C ALA A 279 -26.16 14.63 -9.36
N SER A 280 -25.60 15.77 -9.80
CA SER A 280 -26.21 16.61 -10.85
C SER A 280 -25.88 16.17 -12.28
N SER A 281 -24.66 15.67 -12.52
CA SER A 281 -24.15 15.34 -13.87
C SER A 281 -23.97 13.84 -14.15
N GLY A 282 -24.11 13.03 -13.09
CA GLY A 282 -23.72 11.61 -13.14
C GLY A 282 -22.19 11.43 -13.10
N ILE A 283 -21.80 10.17 -12.98
CA ILE A 283 -20.38 9.79 -12.97
C ILE A 283 -19.84 9.95 -14.39
N LYS A 284 -18.59 10.44 -14.50
CA LYS A 284 -17.90 10.48 -15.76
C LYS A 284 -17.72 9.05 -16.28
N THR A 285 -18.52 8.68 -17.27
CA THR A 285 -18.40 7.41 -17.97
C THR A 285 -17.57 7.59 -19.22
N LEU A 286 -16.81 6.56 -19.58
CA LEU A 286 -16.19 6.48 -20.90
C LEU A 286 -17.28 6.49 -21.97
N PRO A 287 -17.02 7.06 -23.16
CA PRO A 287 -17.94 6.91 -24.29
C PRO A 287 -18.32 5.44 -24.50
N HIS A 288 -19.58 5.17 -24.85
CA HIS A 288 -20.07 3.79 -25.04
C HIS A 288 -19.21 2.93 -25.96
N SER A 289 -18.64 3.54 -27.01
CA SER A 289 -17.71 2.86 -27.92
C SER A 289 -16.43 2.36 -27.25
N VAL A 290 -15.97 3.07 -26.23
CA VAL A 290 -14.78 2.72 -25.44
C VAL A 290 -15.13 1.74 -24.32
N GLU A 291 -16.31 1.86 -23.71
CA GLU A 291 -16.77 0.92 -22.68
C GLU A 291 -16.87 -0.51 -23.21
N GLY A 292 -17.34 -0.69 -24.45
CA GLY A 292 -17.43 -2.02 -25.08
C GLY A 292 -16.09 -2.72 -25.29
N VAL A 293 -14.99 -1.95 -25.40
CA VAL A 293 -13.63 -2.49 -25.58
C VAL A 293 -12.93 -2.70 -24.23
N MET A 294 -13.41 -2.07 -23.14
CA MET A 294 -12.76 -2.10 -21.84
C MET A 294 -12.53 -3.51 -21.26
N PRO A 295 -13.50 -4.46 -21.30
CA PRO A 295 -13.26 -5.82 -20.82
C PRO A 295 -12.10 -6.51 -21.53
N PHE A 296 -11.95 -6.27 -22.85
CA PHE A 296 -10.84 -6.82 -23.63
C PHE A 296 -9.50 -6.15 -23.26
N ALA A 297 -9.46 -4.83 -23.14
CA ALA A 297 -8.27 -4.09 -22.74
C ALA A 297 -7.81 -4.51 -21.34
N VAL A 298 -8.75 -4.66 -20.40
CA VAL A 298 -8.48 -5.12 -19.04
C VAL A 298 -8.03 -6.59 -19.03
N GLY A 299 -8.59 -7.43 -19.88
CA GLY A 299 -8.14 -8.82 -20.08
C GLY A 299 -6.71 -8.91 -20.60
N LEU A 300 -6.33 -8.09 -21.57
CA LEU A 300 -4.95 -7.99 -22.07
C LEU A 300 -3.99 -7.50 -20.98
N LEU A 301 -4.40 -6.51 -20.20
CA LEU A 301 -3.60 -6.03 -19.08
C LEU A 301 -3.38 -7.14 -18.04
N ALA A 302 -4.42 -7.88 -17.67
CA ALA A 302 -4.31 -9.02 -16.76
C ALA A 302 -3.37 -10.11 -17.31
N ALA A 303 -3.47 -10.43 -18.60
CA ALA A 303 -2.57 -11.37 -19.26
C ALA A 303 -1.10 -10.88 -19.23
N GLY A 304 -0.87 -9.59 -19.48
CA GLY A 304 0.46 -8.97 -19.37
C GLY A 304 1.05 -9.06 -17.97
N ILE A 305 0.24 -8.79 -16.95
CA ILE A 305 0.64 -8.92 -15.53
C ILE A 305 0.99 -10.37 -15.19
N ILE A 306 0.19 -11.34 -15.64
CA ILE A 306 0.47 -12.77 -15.45
C ILE A 306 1.78 -13.15 -16.15
N ALA A 307 1.98 -12.71 -17.39
CA ALA A 307 3.18 -13.01 -18.16
C ALA A 307 4.46 -12.47 -17.49
N VAL A 308 4.44 -11.24 -16.97
CA VAL A 308 5.57 -10.65 -16.25
C VAL A 308 5.88 -11.43 -14.97
N ASN A 309 4.86 -11.83 -14.20
CA ASN A 309 5.08 -12.66 -13.01
C ASN A 309 5.63 -14.05 -13.36
N ALA A 310 5.12 -14.67 -14.43
CA ALA A 310 5.63 -15.96 -14.92
C ALA A 310 7.09 -15.85 -15.37
N TYR A 311 7.45 -14.75 -16.03
CA TYR A 311 8.82 -14.48 -16.43
C TYR A 311 9.75 -14.25 -15.22
N GLY A 312 9.30 -13.48 -14.23
CA GLY A 312 10.03 -13.31 -12.97
C GLY A 312 10.30 -14.65 -12.28
N PHE A 313 9.28 -15.49 -12.19
CA PHE A 313 9.41 -16.85 -11.65
C PHE A 313 10.37 -17.74 -12.45
N TYR A 314 10.34 -17.63 -13.79
CA TYR A 314 11.31 -18.33 -14.64
C TYR A 314 12.75 -17.88 -14.37
N CYS A 315 12.96 -16.57 -14.24
CA CYS A 315 14.28 -16.00 -13.93
C CYS A 315 14.79 -16.50 -12.57
N ASP A 316 13.95 -16.47 -11.53
CA ASP A 316 14.29 -16.98 -10.20
C ASP A 316 14.71 -18.46 -10.23
N ARG A 317 13.98 -19.29 -10.99
CA ARG A 317 14.33 -20.72 -11.14
C ARG A 317 15.63 -20.98 -11.90
N LYS A 318 15.98 -20.08 -12.80
CA LYS A 318 17.19 -20.19 -13.64
C LYS A 318 18.36 -19.37 -13.11
N GLU A 319 18.23 -18.81 -11.89
CA GLU A 319 19.23 -17.94 -11.25
C GLU A 319 19.65 -16.77 -12.16
N LYS A 320 18.73 -16.31 -13.02
CA LYS A 320 18.93 -15.16 -13.91
C LYS A 320 18.53 -13.88 -13.21
N GLU A 321 19.28 -12.82 -13.48
CA GLU A 321 18.95 -11.50 -12.96
C GLU A 321 17.64 -11.00 -13.59
N TYR A 322 16.57 -10.88 -12.77
CA TYR A 322 15.29 -10.34 -13.17
C TYR A 322 15.22 -8.81 -12.99
N ASN A 323 15.88 -8.29 -11.96
CA ASN A 323 15.81 -6.88 -11.56
C ASN A 323 16.63 -5.94 -12.44
N THR A 324 16.43 -5.98 -13.75
CA THR A 324 16.97 -4.97 -14.66
C THR A 324 16.11 -3.73 -14.61
N LEU A 325 16.69 -2.56 -14.94
CA LEU A 325 15.93 -1.30 -15.03
C LEU A 325 14.73 -1.42 -16.00
N LEU A 326 14.91 -2.12 -17.10
CA LEU A 326 13.87 -2.33 -18.10
C LEU A 326 12.71 -3.18 -17.55
N CYS A 327 13.00 -4.30 -16.90
CA CYS A 327 11.98 -5.16 -16.30
C CYS A 327 11.16 -4.40 -15.25
N ASP A 328 11.81 -3.63 -14.38
CA ASP A 328 11.12 -2.78 -13.41
C ASP A 328 10.21 -1.75 -14.08
N ARG A 329 10.64 -1.12 -15.19
CA ARG A 329 9.79 -0.13 -15.89
C ARG A 329 8.59 -0.78 -16.56
N ILE A 330 8.76 -1.95 -17.15
CA ILE A 330 7.65 -2.72 -17.73
C ILE A 330 6.70 -3.13 -16.61
N GLU A 331 7.21 -3.68 -15.53
CA GLU A 331 6.39 -4.11 -14.39
C GLU A 331 5.60 -2.93 -13.80
N ARG A 332 6.23 -1.80 -13.51
CA ARG A 332 5.55 -0.61 -13.00
C ARG A 332 4.52 -0.04 -13.97
N THR A 333 4.80 -0.07 -15.27
CA THR A 333 3.85 0.39 -16.29
C THR A 333 2.60 -0.50 -16.29
N LEU A 334 2.76 -1.81 -16.26
CA LEU A 334 1.66 -2.77 -16.25
C LEU A 334 0.88 -2.77 -14.92
N TYR A 335 1.56 -2.64 -13.78
CA TYR A 335 0.91 -2.72 -12.47
C TYR A 335 0.33 -1.39 -11.98
N ASN A 336 0.91 -0.26 -12.37
CA ASN A 336 0.55 1.03 -11.81
C ASN A 336 0.04 2.03 -12.85
N VAL A 337 0.78 2.23 -13.94
CA VAL A 337 0.49 3.35 -14.87
C VAL A 337 -0.76 3.09 -15.70
N ILE A 338 -0.82 1.95 -16.39
CA ILE A 338 -1.97 1.60 -17.24
C ILE A 338 -3.24 1.42 -16.40
N PRO A 339 -3.24 0.65 -15.30
CA PRO A 339 -4.41 0.54 -14.45
C PRO A 339 -4.87 1.88 -13.88
N MET A 340 -3.92 2.73 -13.44
CA MET A 340 -4.26 4.07 -12.93
C MET A 340 -4.95 4.92 -13.98
N ALA A 341 -4.43 4.93 -15.22
CA ALA A 341 -5.07 5.63 -16.33
C ALA A 341 -6.51 5.15 -16.55
N LEU A 342 -6.71 3.83 -16.64
CA LEU A 342 -8.03 3.23 -16.85
C LEU A 342 -9.01 3.55 -15.70
N VAL A 343 -8.54 3.51 -14.46
CA VAL A 343 -9.35 3.85 -13.27
C VAL A 343 -9.73 5.32 -13.26
N LEU A 344 -8.78 6.21 -13.50
CA LEU A 344 -9.00 7.67 -13.53
C LEU A 344 -9.90 8.09 -14.69
N MET A 345 -9.87 7.35 -15.80
CA MET A 345 -10.79 7.53 -16.93
C MET A 345 -12.22 7.08 -16.62
N GLY A 346 -12.47 6.48 -15.46
CA GLY A 346 -13.80 6.05 -15.03
C GLY A 346 -14.16 4.61 -15.39
N SER A 347 -13.17 3.75 -15.73
CA SER A 347 -13.43 2.35 -15.99
C SER A 347 -13.75 1.58 -14.71
N ALA A 348 -15.04 1.26 -14.50
CA ALA A 348 -15.49 0.42 -13.41
C ALA A 348 -14.88 -1.00 -13.47
N TYR A 349 -14.68 -1.53 -14.67
CA TYR A 349 -14.01 -2.83 -14.89
C TYR A 349 -12.57 -2.80 -14.41
N ALA A 350 -11.80 -1.77 -14.80
CA ALA A 350 -10.42 -1.61 -14.37
C ALA A 350 -10.34 -1.44 -12.85
N ALA A 351 -11.19 -0.63 -12.24
CA ALA A 351 -11.22 -0.40 -10.81
C ALA A 351 -11.50 -1.70 -10.03
N ARG A 352 -12.53 -2.45 -10.41
CA ARG A 352 -12.86 -3.74 -9.79
C ARG A 352 -11.76 -4.77 -10.00
N LEU A 353 -11.32 -4.96 -11.26
CA LEU A 353 -10.26 -5.90 -11.57
C LEU A 353 -8.99 -5.60 -10.78
N MET A 354 -8.54 -4.36 -10.78
CA MET A 354 -7.30 -4.00 -10.10
C MET A 354 -7.39 -4.22 -8.60
N THR A 355 -8.48 -3.81 -7.96
CA THR A 355 -8.61 -4.01 -6.52
C THR A 355 -8.67 -5.50 -6.17
N VAL A 356 -9.49 -6.27 -6.86
CA VAL A 356 -9.66 -7.70 -6.55
C VAL A 356 -8.48 -8.52 -7.07
N PHE A 357 -8.11 -8.33 -8.33
CA PHE A 357 -7.06 -9.11 -8.98
C PHE A 357 -5.71 -8.88 -8.32
N MET A 358 -5.38 -7.65 -7.98
CA MET A 358 -4.09 -7.34 -7.35
C MET A 358 -4.05 -7.85 -5.90
N LEU A 359 -5.15 -7.75 -5.15
CA LEU A 359 -5.24 -8.36 -3.84
C LEU A 359 -5.14 -9.89 -3.91
N ILE A 360 -5.82 -10.51 -4.87
CA ILE A 360 -5.79 -11.96 -5.10
C ILE A 360 -4.43 -12.39 -5.66
N LEU A 361 -3.88 -11.66 -6.64
CA LEU A 361 -2.58 -11.96 -7.22
C LEU A 361 -1.47 -11.82 -6.19
N ALA A 362 -1.51 -10.75 -5.40
CA ALA A 362 -0.59 -10.56 -4.31
C ALA A 362 -0.66 -11.71 -3.31
N LEU A 363 -1.84 -12.18 -2.96
CA LEU A 363 -2.06 -13.31 -2.05
C LEU A 363 -1.77 -14.66 -2.70
N GLY A 364 -2.35 -14.90 -3.88
CA GLY A 364 -2.33 -16.22 -4.50
C GLY A 364 -1.01 -16.55 -5.18
N VAL A 365 -0.49 -15.65 -6.02
CA VAL A 365 0.73 -15.94 -6.80
C VAL A 365 1.92 -16.11 -5.89
N LYS A 366 2.10 -15.24 -4.91
CA LYS A 366 3.24 -15.35 -4.00
C LYS A 366 3.13 -16.54 -3.04
N CYS A 367 1.92 -16.82 -2.54
CA CYS A 367 1.68 -18.00 -1.70
C CYS A 367 1.85 -19.31 -2.48
N VAL A 368 1.40 -19.34 -3.75
CA VAL A 368 1.44 -20.56 -4.57
C VAL A 368 2.83 -20.76 -5.20
N PHE A 369 3.47 -19.72 -5.73
CA PHE A 369 4.69 -19.89 -6.53
C PHE A 369 5.99 -19.74 -5.75
N GLU A 370 6.13 -18.79 -4.82
CA GLU A 370 7.40 -18.60 -4.10
C GLU A 370 7.70 -19.69 -3.06
N ARG A 371 6.69 -20.42 -2.58
CA ARG A 371 6.87 -21.38 -1.48
C ARG A 371 6.45 -22.80 -1.82
N PHE A 372 6.25 -23.10 -3.07
CA PHE A 372 5.98 -24.46 -3.54
C PHE A 372 7.05 -25.47 -3.07
N SER A 373 8.28 -25.01 -2.87
CA SER A 373 9.38 -25.81 -2.33
C SER A 373 9.33 -26.02 -0.82
N GLN A 374 8.51 -25.26 -0.08
CA GLN A 374 8.58 -25.21 1.38
C GLN A 374 7.41 -25.86 2.14
N SER A 375 6.23 -26.00 1.56
CA SER A 375 5.09 -26.66 2.21
C SER A 375 4.05 -27.15 1.20
N ARG A 376 3.65 -28.43 1.29
CA ARG A 376 2.59 -29.02 0.47
C ARG A 376 1.19 -28.43 0.74
N LEU A 377 1.00 -27.70 1.85
CA LEU A 377 -0.28 -27.08 2.23
C LEU A 377 -0.45 -25.68 1.68
N MET A 378 0.61 -25.02 1.25
CA MET A 378 0.54 -23.63 0.74
C MET A 378 -0.25 -23.48 -0.55
N PRO A 379 -0.18 -24.40 -1.54
CA PRO A 379 -1.04 -24.35 -2.72
C PRO A 379 -2.53 -24.42 -2.39
N LEU A 380 -2.91 -25.35 -1.48
CA LEU A 380 -4.29 -25.48 -1.03
C LEU A 380 -4.78 -24.20 -0.36
N TYR A 381 -3.92 -23.59 0.45
CA TYR A 381 -4.22 -22.30 1.08
C TYR A 381 -4.42 -21.18 0.04
N GLY A 382 -3.56 -21.09 -0.96
CA GLY A 382 -3.70 -20.13 -2.07
C GLY A 382 -5.04 -20.31 -2.81
N VAL A 383 -5.43 -21.55 -3.08
CA VAL A 383 -6.74 -21.86 -3.70
C VAL A 383 -7.90 -21.46 -2.79
N ILE A 384 -7.84 -21.78 -1.48
CA ILE A 384 -8.87 -21.37 -0.52
C ILE A 384 -8.96 -19.85 -0.44
N ALA A 385 -7.84 -19.14 -0.38
CA ALA A 385 -7.81 -17.70 -0.38
C ALA A 385 -8.45 -17.09 -1.64
N LEU A 386 -8.16 -17.66 -2.82
CA LEU A 386 -8.77 -17.27 -4.10
C LEU A 386 -10.28 -17.50 -4.10
N LEU A 387 -10.74 -18.68 -3.61
CA LEU A 387 -12.16 -19.00 -3.54
C LEU A 387 -12.91 -18.11 -2.56
N VAL A 388 -12.33 -17.82 -1.39
CA VAL A 388 -12.93 -16.93 -0.39
C VAL A 388 -13.00 -15.50 -0.93
N CYS A 389 -11.91 -14.97 -1.49
CA CYS A 389 -11.89 -13.64 -2.09
C CYS A 389 -12.84 -13.53 -3.28
N GLY A 390 -12.87 -14.53 -4.16
CA GLY A 390 -13.80 -14.60 -5.29
C GLY A 390 -15.26 -14.70 -4.84
N GLY A 391 -15.53 -15.49 -3.80
CA GLY A 391 -16.88 -15.64 -3.23
C GLY A 391 -17.40 -14.37 -2.59
N VAL A 392 -16.54 -13.63 -1.87
CA VAL A 392 -16.93 -12.32 -1.29
C VAL A 392 -17.13 -11.28 -2.38
N PHE A 393 -16.28 -11.28 -3.42
CA PHE A 393 -16.45 -10.41 -4.57
C PHE A 393 -17.79 -10.66 -5.30
N ALA A 394 -18.12 -11.92 -5.54
CA ALA A 394 -19.41 -12.28 -6.11
C ALA A 394 -20.58 -11.91 -5.18
N GLY A 395 -20.42 -12.14 -3.88
CA GLY A 395 -21.40 -11.74 -2.87
C GLY A 395 -21.64 -10.25 -2.80
N ASP A 396 -20.59 -9.44 -2.93
CA ASP A 396 -20.71 -7.98 -2.96
C ASP A 396 -21.45 -7.49 -4.21
N ILE A 397 -21.17 -8.08 -5.38
CA ILE A 397 -21.92 -7.78 -6.61
C ILE A 397 -23.40 -8.16 -6.47
N ILE A 398 -23.71 -9.29 -5.79
CA ILE A 398 -25.07 -9.82 -5.66
C ILE A 398 -25.84 -9.10 -4.55
N LEU A 399 -25.20 -8.79 -3.43
CA LEU A 399 -25.86 -8.31 -2.20
C LEU A 399 -25.84 -6.77 -2.03
N GLY A 400 -25.08 -6.07 -2.84
CA GLY A 400 -25.09 -4.62 -3.03
C GLY A 400 -25.12 -3.76 -1.76
N GLY A 401 -24.08 -3.72 -0.94
CA GLY A 401 -24.07 -2.77 0.16
C GLY A 401 -23.06 -2.92 1.29
N TYR A 402 -22.39 -4.05 1.40
CA TYR A 402 -21.36 -4.28 2.43
C TYR A 402 -19.92 -4.30 1.86
N GLY A 403 -19.79 -3.94 0.58
CA GLY A 403 -18.60 -4.13 -0.24
C GLY A 403 -17.26 -3.71 0.35
N PRO A 404 -17.06 -2.46 0.77
CA PRO A 404 -15.74 -2.01 1.22
C PRO A 404 -15.25 -2.76 2.45
N PHE A 405 -16.14 -3.04 3.39
CA PHE A 405 -15.79 -3.71 4.64
C PHE A 405 -15.64 -5.22 4.47
N ALA A 406 -16.48 -5.84 3.65
CA ALA A 406 -16.33 -7.23 3.26
C ALA A 406 -14.96 -7.47 2.58
N LEU A 407 -14.52 -6.53 1.74
CA LEU A 407 -13.20 -6.59 1.11
C LEU A 407 -12.05 -6.44 2.10
N ILE A 408 -12.14 -5.50 3.03
CA ILE A 408 -11.14 -5.35 4.10
C ILE A 408 -11.06 -6.67 4.88
N PHE A 409 -12.20 -7.22 5.32
CA PHE A 409 -12.26 -8.47 6.06
C PHE A 409 -11.69 -9.64 5.26
N THR A 410 -12.11 -9.77 4.01
CA THR A 410 -11.70 -10.90 3.16
C THR A 410 -10.23 -10.81 2.77
N GLY A 411 -9.70 -9.63 2.58
CA GLY A 411 -8.26 -9.43 2.37
C GLY A 411 -7.45 -9.73 3.64
N MET A 412 -8.00 -9.46 4.82
CA MET A 412 -7.32 -9.68 6.11
C MET A 412 -7.25 -11.16 6.52
N VAL A 413 -8.35 -11.90 6.41
CA VAL A 413 -8.43 -13.32 6.85
C VAL A 413 -7.40 -14.22 6.15
N PRO A 414 -7.24 -14.20 4.83
CA PRO A 414 -6.25 -15.00 4.14
C PRO A 414 -4.81 -14.72 4.59
N TYR A 415 -4.47 -13.45 4.84
CA TYR A 415 -3.14 -13.09 5.36
C TYR A 415 -2.90 -13.66 6.74
N LEU A 416 -3.89 -13.58 7.60
CA LEU A 416 -3.84 -14.10 8.96
C LEU A 416 -3.61 -15.60 8.97
N LEU A 417 -4.34 -16.32 8.13
CA LEU A 417 -4.19 -17.76 7.96
C LEU A 417 -2.82 -18.12 7.36
N ALA A 418 -2.32 -17.36 6.38
CA ALA A 418 -1.00 -17.58 5.80
C ALA A 418 0.12 -17.40 6.82
N GLU A 419 0.06 -16.39 7.68
CA GLU A 419 1.00 -16.19 8.77
C GLU A 419 0.96 -17.34 9.78
N LEU A 420 -0.25 -17.73 10.17
CA LEU A 420 -0.45 -18.85 11.10
C LEU A 420 0.17 -20.15 10.55
N PHE A 421 -0.14 -20.49 9.30
CA PHE A 421 0.42 -21.69 8.65
C PHE A 421 1.93 -21.59 8.47
N HIS A 422 2.45 -20.42 8.13
CA HIS A 422 3.90 -20.21 8.01
C HIS A 422 4.63 -20.42 9.35
N ALA A 423 4.10 -19.83 10.41
CA ALA A 423 4.66 -19.95 11.75
C ALA A 423 4.62 -21.41 12.26
N VAL A 424 3.51 -22.12 12.07
CA VAL A 424 3.37 -23.51 12.42
C VAL A 424 4.31 -24.40 11.61
N SER A 425 4.40 -24.21 10.28
CA SER A 425 5.25 -25.00 9.40
C SER A 425 6.74 -24.81 9.69
N LYS A 426 7.18 -23.57 9.96
CA LYS A 426 8.58 -23.26 10.28
C LYS A 426 9.05 -23.94 11.56
N LYS A 427 8.16 -24.09 12.54
CA LYS A 427 8.52 -24.71 13.82
C LYS A 427 8.44 -26.22 13.82
N ARG A 428 7.48 -26.81 13.11
CA ARG A 428 7.42 -28.25 12.92
C ARG A 428 8.71 -28.78 12.27
N ARG A 429 9.32 -27.96 11.36
CA ARG A 429 10.63 -28.30 10.77
C ARG A 429 11.80 -28.12 11.74
N ALA A 430 11.69 -27.23 12.72
CA ALA A 430 12.72 -26.98 13.72
C ALA A 430 12.64 -27.92 14.94
N GLY A 431 11.75 -28.94 14.92
CA GLY A 431 11.57 -29.88 16.04
C GLY A 431 11.02 -29.23 17.32
N ARG A 432 10.48 -27.99 17.25
CA ARG A 432 9.99 -27.26 18.40
C ARG A 432 8.48 -27.45 18.58
N SER A 433 8.01 -27.38 19.83
CA SER A 433 6.61 -27.56 20.17
C SER A 433 5.70 -26.53 19.47
N ILE A 434 4.50 -26.98 19.04
CA ILE A 434 3.45 -26.12 18.46
C ILE A 434 3.08 -24.97 19.43
N ARG A 435 3.13 -25.26 20.75
CA ARG A 435 2.85 -24.27 21.80
C ARG A 435 3.81 -23.08 21.77
N ASP A 436 5.12 -23.33 21.56
CA ASP A 436 6.10 -22.25 21.38
C ASP A 436 5.92 -21.53 20.05
N GLY A 437 5.23 -22.14 19.06
CA GLY A 437 4.77 -21.59 17.81
C GLY A 437 3.71 -20.56 17.99
N LEU A 438 2.69 -20.95 18.70
CA LEU A 438 1.55 -20.10 19.01
C LEU A 438 1.94 -18.89 19.88
N CYS A 439 2.93 -19.01 20.76
CA CYS A 439 3.39 -17.89 21.57
C CYS A 439 4.22 -16.86 20.77
N LYS A 440 4.97 -17.29 19.73
CA LYS A 440 5.59 -16.38 18.74
C LYS A 440 4.60 -15.87 17.71
N THR A 441 3.47 -16.51 17.56
CA THR A 441 2.27 -16.08 16.84
C THR A 441 1.31 -15.27 17.72
N ALA A 442 1.73 -14.74 18.86
CA ALA A 442 1.01 -13.65 19.52
C ALA A 442 0.76 -12.49 18.55
N PHE A 443 1.55 -12.44 17.49
CA PHE A 443 1.30 -11.68 16.29
C PHE A 443 -0.01 -12.10 15.61
N ALA A 444 -0.31 -13.38 15.50
CA ALA A 444 -1.59 -13.88 14.99
C ALA A 444 -2.77 -13.57 15.92
N THR A 445 -2.56 -13.34 17.20
CA THR A 445 -3.61 -12.87 18.13
C THR A 445 -3.76 -11.36 18.12
N VAL A 446 -2.72 -10.61 17.87
CA VAL A 446 -2.79 -9.15 17.70
C VAL A 446 -3.59 -8.78 16.46
N TYR A 447 -3.43 -9.46 15.33
CA TYR A 447 -4.20 -9.21 14.12
C TYR A 447 -5.70 -9.46 14.29
N PRO A 448 -6.17 -10.60 14.85
CA PRO A 448 -7.58 -10.79 15.14
C PRO A 448 -8.13 -9.74 16.10
N CYS A 449 -7.40 -9.38 17.15
CA CYS A 449 -7.81 -8.31 18.07
C CYS A 449 -7.94 -6.97 17.34
N PHE A 450 -7.02 -6.68 16.44
CA PHE A 450 -7.05 -5.48 15.62
C PHE A 450 -8.25 -5.48 14.66
N LEU A 451 -8.52 -6.62 14.03
CA LEU A 451 -9.68 -6.83 13.19
C LEU A 451 -10.98 -6.64 13.98
N ILE A 452 -11.08 -7.28 15.15
CA ILE A 452 -12.23 -7.14 16.05
C ILE A 452 -12.42 -5.67 16.46
N MET A 453 -11.33 -4.96 16.78
CA MET A 453 -11.40 -3.52 17.06
C MET A 453 -11.91 -2.72 15.86
N CYS A 454 -11.46 -3.00 14.64
CA CYS A 454 -11.98 -2.36 13.43
C CYS A 454 -13.48 -2.59 13.27
N VAL A 455 -13.95 -3.84 13.49
CA VAL A 455 -15.38 -4.19 13.46
C VAL A 455 -16.17 -3.47 14.55
N LEU A 456 -15.64 -3.47 15.77
CA LEU A 456 -16.30 -2.81 16.90
C LEU A 456 -16.40 -1.30 16.67
N ILE A 457 -15.31 -0.65 16.22
CA ILE A 457 -15.31 0.78 15.90
C ILE A 457 -16.31 1.05 14.78
N TYR A 458 -16.34 0.24 13.72
CA TYR A 458 -17.31 0.37 12.64
C TYR A 458 -18.74 0.16 13.14
N GLY A 459 -19.01 -0.93 13.86
CA GLY A 459 -20.33 -1.24 14.40
C GLY A 459 -20.84 -0.17 15.36
N VAL A 460 -19.96 0.38 16.20
CA VAL A 460 -20.26 1.51 17.07
C VAL A 460 -20.54 2.76 16.25
N SER A 461 -19.73 3.04 15.22
CA SER A 461 -19.96 4.19 14.32
C SER A 461 -21.30 4.11 13.63
N VAL A 462 -21.64 2.95 13.04
CA VAL A 462 -22.95 2.73 12.38
C VAL A 462 -24.10 2.89 13.36
N LYS A 463 -23.98 2.34 14.58
CA LYS A 463 -25.05 2.31 15.56
C LYS A 463 -25.26 3.65 16.27
N ILE A 464 -24.20 4.39 16.53
CA ILE A 464 -24.23 5.65 17.30
C ILE A 464 -24.43 6.86 16.38
N PHE A 465 -23.81 6.85 15.19
CA PHE A 465 -23.77 7.99 14.28
C PHE A 465 -24.62 7.83 13.02
N GLY A 466 -25.32 6.70 12.86
CA GLY A 466 -26.25 6.48 11.74
C GLY A 466 -25.61 6.38 10.36
N PHE A 467 -24.34 5.93 10.28
CA PHE A 467 -23.63 5.74 9.01
C PHE A 467 -24.09 4.51 8.25
#